data_f2d1ce6e4d7a76888d81dca6e41437a4
#
_entry.id   f2d1ce6e4d7a76888d81dca6e41437a4
#
_cell.length_a   1.000
_cell.length_b   1.000
_cell.length_c   1.000
_cell.angle_alpha   90.00
_cell.angle_beta   90.00
_cell.angle_gamma   90.00
#
_symmetry.space_group_name_H-M   'P 1'
#
loop_
_entity.id
_entity.type
_entity.pdbx_description
1 polymer ?
#
loop_
_entity_poly.entity_id
_entity_poly.type
_entity_poly.pdbx_seq_one_letter_code
_entity_poly.pdbx_strand_id
1 'polypeptide(L)'
;MWFDTLILQLRLHMAYRVNGILYRLRFLRLPYENSFAKTLGLVLAVLREIFGMLLGKLLYMAVFFAAPLLLIRRELPPELYGHLLVFLTLIGGIFNNNLLNGGQDAYYAVILLRMDARRYTLSAYGYYLLKTAVGFLAAALLVGRLILRQGLALCLLTPVLVCGVKLLSAGLELRHFHRRSILPRDEKRFSLLQGASVLLLAAAYLPPLLLNRALPSAAVYAVCGLAAAGGVWGAAYLLRFSGYRRVYRHLFTADAVSLLSGDGLQAAARETQAQYQSKLTLDAGPDSRKTGCARFNELFVRRNYRLLMRPARRTAVIAGAALA
;
A
#
# COMPACT_ATOMS: atom_id res chain seq x y z
N MET A 1 -28.32 -12.88 -3.11
CA MET A 1 -27.09 -13.65 -2.77
C MET A 1 -25.76 -12.90 -2.96
N TRP A 2 -25.42 -12.29 -4.12
CA TRP A 2 -24.20 -11.46 -4.25
C TRP A 2 -24.30 -10.16 -3.47
N PHE A 3 -25.43 -9.49 -3.53
CA PHE A 3 -25.72 -8.27 -2.76
C PHE A 3 -25.63 -8.50 -1.26
N ASP A 4 -26.12 -9.61 -0.76
CA ASP A 4 -26.09 -9.91 0.68
C ASP A 4 -24.65 -10.07 1.18
N THR A 5 -23.79 -10.71 0.36
CA THR A 5 -22.35 -10.84 0.68
C THR A 5 -21.66 -9.47 0.69
N LEU A 6 -21.98 -8.60 -0.29
CA LEU A 6 -21.46 -7.25 -0.37
C LEU A 6 -21.93 -6.40 0.81
N ILE A 7 -23.24 -6.45 1.14
CA ILE A 7 -23.82 -5.72 2.27
C ILE A 7 -23.18 -6.19 3.58
N LEU A 8 -23.06 -7.50 3.77
CA LEU A 8 -22.45 -8.04 4.99
C LEU A 8 -20.98 -7.61 5.11
N GLN A 9 -20.22 -7.66 4.02
CA GLN A 9 -18.84 -7.19 3.99
C GLN A 9 -18.73 -5.69 4.30
N LEU A 10 -19.58 -4.86 3.70
CA LEU A 10 -19.62 -3.42 3.99
C LEU A 10 -19.99 -3.16 5.45
N ARG A 11 -20.96 -3.89 6.00
CA ARG A 11 -21.33 -3.78 7.42
C ARG A 11 -20.18 -4.17 8.34
N LEU A 12 -19.47 -5.28 8.06
CA LEU A 12 -18.29 -5.69 8.83
C LEU A 12 -17.18 -4.63 8.78
N HIS A 13 -16.90 -4.13 7.58
CA HIS A 13 -15.88 -3.10 7.37
C HIS A 13 -16.22 -1.80 8.10
N MET A 14 -17.49 -1.36 8.03
CA MET A 14 -17.97 -0.16 8.73
C MET A 14 -18.02 -0.36 10.24
N ALA A 15 -18.48 -1.51 10.73
CA ALA A 15 -18.49 -1.81 12.17
C ALA A 15 -17.07 -1.76 12.76
N TYR A 16 -16.10 -2.33 12.07
CA TYR A 16 -14.69 -2.29 12.48
C TYR A 16 -14.16 -0.85 12.57
N ARG A 17 -14.50 -0.01 11.59
CA ARG A 17 -14.09 1.40 11.57
C ARG A 17 -14.79 2.23 12.65
N VAL A 18 -16.09 2.04 12.84
CA VAL A 18 -16.87 2.72 13.89
C VAL A 18 -16.26 2.38 15.24
N ASN A 19 -16.03 1.10 15.53
CA ASN A 19 -15.41 0.67 16.78
C ASN A 19 -14.01 1.27 16.98
N GLY A 20 -13.19 1.32 15.92
CA GLY A 20 -11.87 1.95 15.98
C GLY A 20 -11.92 3.45 16.24
N ILE A 21 -12.92 4.16 15.70
CA ILE A 21 -13.14 5.59 15.95
C ILE A 21 -13.63 5.81 17.37
N LEU A 22 -14.64 5.05 17.83
CA LEU A 22 -15.17 5.13 19.18
C LEU A 22 -14.09 4.84 20.24
N TYR A 23 -13.22 3.86 19.98
CA TYR A 23 -12.09 3.59 20.86
C TYR A 23 -11.12 4.79 20.95
N ARG A 24 -10.85 5.47 19.84
CA ARG A 24 -10.02 6.70 19.83
C ARG A 24 -10.69 7.88 20.50
N LEU A 25 -12.02 7.96 20.44
CA LEU A 25 -12.83 8.99 21.10
C LEU A 25 -13.12 8.69 22.58
N ARG A 26 -12.51 7.63 23.13
CA ARG A 26 -12.68 7.23 24.55
C ARG A 26 -12.38 8.36 25.53
N PHE A 27 -11.51 9.32 25.16
CA PHE A 27 -11.24 10.50 25.99
C PHE A 27 -12.48 11.39 26.21
N LEU A 28 -13.49 11.35 25.34
CA LEU A 28 -14.75 12.07 25.47
C LEU A 28 -15.70 11.39 26.47
N ARG A 29 -15.31 10.25 27.07
CA ARG A 29 -16.10 9.47 28.06
C ARG A 29 -17.55 9.19 27.62
N LEU A 30 -17.80 9.12 26.31
CA LEU A 30 -19.11 8.77 25.78
C LEU A 30 -19.37 7.28 26.01
N PRO A 31 -20.49 6.90 26.70
CA PRO A 31 -20.82 5.49 26.87
C PRO A 31 -21.05 4.85 25.49
N TYR A 32 -20.51 3.64 25.31
CA TYR A 32 -20.64 2.89 24.04
C TYR A 32 -22.10 2.60 23.65
N GLU A 33 -23.00 2.54 24.65
CA GLU A 33 -24.43 2.28 24.46
C GLU A 33 -25.20 3.49 23.93
N ASN A 34 -24.63 4.69 24.01
CA ASN A 34 -25.29 5.92 23.58
C ASN A 34 -25.52 5.90 22.06
N SER A 35 -26.77 6.07 21.61
CA SER A 35 -27.15 6.11 20.22
C SER A 35 -26.49 7.27 19.47
N PHE A 36 -26.29 8.41 20.13
CA PHE A 36 -25.58 9.57 19.60
C PHE A 36 -24.11 9.21 19.29
N ALA A 37 -23.42 8.52 20.20
CA ALA A 37 -22.03 8.09 19.98
C ALA A 37 -21.90 7.14 18.79
N LYS A 38 -22.84 6.21 18.62
CA LYS A 38 -22.90 5.29 17.48
C LYS A 38 -23.14 6.02 16.15
N THR A 39 -24.08 6.97 16.13
CA THR A 39 -24.37 7.78 14.94
C THR A 39 -23.20 8.67 14.58
N LEU A 40 -22.57 9.34 15.56
CA LEU A 40 -21.37 10.14 15.35
C LEU A 40 -20.22 9.28 14.81
N GLY A 41 -20.01 8.10 15.41
CA GLY A 41 -19.02 7.14 14.93
C GLY A 41 -19.26 6.68 13.50
N LEU A 42 -20.52 6.46 13.11
CA LEU A 42 -20.88 6.11 11.74
C LEU A 42 -20.60 7.26 10.75
N VAL A 43 -21.02 8.49 11.08
CA VAL A 43 -20.76 9.67 10.24
C VAL A 43 -19.26 9.88 10.06
N LEU A 44 -18.48 9.82 11.12
CA LEU A 44 -17.02 9.94 11.06
C LEU A 44 -16.39 8.79 10.26
N ALA A 45 -16.91 7.56 10.36
CA ALA A 45 -16.42 6.44 9.56
C ALA A 45 -16.67 6.64 8.07
N VAL A 46 -17.86 7.14 7.68
CA VAL A 46 -18.19 7.47 6.29
C VAL A 46 -17.31 8.61 5.77
N LEU A 47 -17.19 9.70 6.53
CA LEU A 47 -16.32 10.81 6.18
C LEU A 47 -14.87 10.35 5.98
N ARG A 48 -14.34 9.56 6.91
CA ARG A 48 -12.99 8.99 6.80
C ARG A 48 -12.83 8.11 5.55
N GLU A 49 -13.89 7.37 5.17
CA GLU A 49 -13.87 6.55 3.95
C GLU A 49 -13.78 7.44 2.70
N ILE A 50 -14.61 8.47 2.62
CA ILE A 50 -14.62 9.43 1.49
C ILE A 50 -13.29 10.18 1.43
N PHE A 51 -12.84 10.76 2.55
CA PHE A 51 -11.55 11.46 2.60
C PHE A 51 -10.37 10.54 2.28
N GLY A 52 -10.35 9.32 2.79
CA GLY A 52 -9.29 8.35 2.49
C GLY A 52 -9.27 7.90 1.03
N MET A 53 -10.46 7.86 0.39
CA MET A 53 -10.58 7.59 -1.04
C MET A 53 -10.00 8.72 -1.89
N LEU A 54 -10.35 9.97 -1.58
CA LEU A 54 -9.99 11.14 -2.36
C LEU A 54 -8.59 11.67 -2.01
N LEU A 55 -8.36 11.95 -0.73
CA LEU A 55 -7.15 12.64 -0.26
C LEU A 55 -5.88 11.87 -0.59
N GLY A 56 -5.89 10.53 -0.41
CA GLY A 56 -4.73 9.70 -0.74
C GLY A 56 -4.36 9.74 -2.22
N LYS A 57 -5.36 9.79 -3.12
CA LYS A 57 -5.13 9.87 -4.57
C LYS A 57 -4.77 11.29 -5.02
N LEU A 58 -5.39 12.31 -4.41
CA LEU A 58 -5.03 13.70 -4.63
C LEU A 58 -3.58 13.97 -4.20
N LEU A 59 -3.19 13.53 -3.01
CA LEU A 59 -1.83 13.68 -2.51
C LEU A 59 -0.83 12.97 -3.41
N TYR A 60 -1.16 11.73 -3.83
CA TYR A 60 -0.33 10.98 -4.77
C TYR A 60 -0.14 11.74 -6.09
N MET A 61 -1.23 12.24 -6.70
CA MET A 61 -1.15 13.02 -7.94
C MET A 61 -0.42 14.36 -7.74
N ALA A 62 -0.63 15.02 -6.60
CA ALA A 62 0.07 16.26 -6.28
C ALA A 62 1.58 16.05 -6.15
N VAL A 63 2.01 15.03 -5.39
CA VAL A 63 3.43 14.78 -5.12
C VAL A 63 4.17 14.22 -6.34
N PHE A 64 3.59 13.23 -7.00
CA PHE A 64 4.31 12.51 -8.07
C PHE A 64 4.12 13.12 -9.47
N PHE A 65 3.08 13.91 -9.69
CA PHE A 65 2.83 14.56 -10.98
C PHE A 65 2.97 16.08 -10.91
N ALA A 66 2.27 16.75 -9.99
CA ALA A 66 2.27 18.20 -9.96
C ALA A 66 3.57 18.77 -9.40
N ALA A 67 4.12 18.21 -8.31
CA ALA A 67 5.33 18.76 -7.69
C ALA A 67 6.54 18.76 -8.65
N PRO A 68 6.88 17.69 -9.40
CA PRO A 68 7.97 17.73 -10.36
C PRO A 68 7.75 18.78 -11.47
N LEU A 69 6.52 18.92 -11.96
CA LEU A 69 6.20 19.90 -13.00
C LEU A 69 6.27 21.35 -12.50
N LEU A 70 5.90 21.60 -11.24
CA LEU A 70 5.89 22.96 -10.66
C LEU A 70 7.26 23.38 -10.10
N LEU A 71 8.05 22.42 -9.58
CA LEU A 71 9.37 22.71 -8.99
C LEU A 71 10.45 22.89 -10.04
N ILE A 72 10.34 22.21 -11.17
CA ILE A 72 11.31 22.30 -12.26
C ILE A 72 10.96 23.53 -13.11
N ARG A 73 11.74 24.61 -12.98
CA ARG A 73 11.58 25.86 -13.74
C ARG A 73 11.98 25.75 -15.24
N ARG A 74 12.01 24.54 -15.80
CA ARG A 74 12.38 24.27 -17.18
C ARG A 74 11.14 23.97 -17.99
N GLU A 75 11.14 24.35 -19.26
CA GLU A 75 10.06 23.92 -20.16
C GLU A 75 10.10 22.42 -20.32
N LEU A 76 9.10 21.74 -19.73
CA LEU A 76 8.95 20.29 -19.77
C LEU A 76 8.06 19.89 -20.95
N PRO A 77 8.25 18.68 -21.52
CA PRO A 77 7.44 18.22 -22.63
C PRO A 77 5.95 18.18 -22.24
N PRO A 78 5.05 18.61 -23.14
CA PRO A 78 3.60 18.64 -22.86
C PRO A 78 3.02 17.25 -22.58
N GLU A 79 3.65 16.19 -23.09
CA GLU A 79 3.26 14.80 -22.89
C GLU A 79 3.74 14.21 -21.57
N LEU A 80 4.43 14.98 -20.73
CA LEU A 80 5.03 14.48 -19.49
C LEU A 80 4.01 13.84 -18.55
N TYR A 81 2.80 14.40 -18.46
CA TYR A 81 1.74 13.81 -17.64
C TYR A 81 1.40 12.38 -18.06
N GLY A 82 1.20 12.14 -19.35
CA GLY A 82 0.92 10.80 -19.89
C GLY A 82 2.07 9.83 -19.69
N HIS A 83 3.30 10.31 -19.88
CA HIS A 83 4.51 9.52 -19.63
C HIS A 83 4.60 9.07 -18.15
N LEU A 84 4.50 9.99 -17.22
CA LEU A 84 4.49 9.67 -15.78
C LEU A 84 3.33 8.73 -15.42
N LEU A 85 2.15 8.97 -15.99
CA LEU A 85 0.96 8.16 -15.73
C LEU A 85 1.20 6.68 -16.08
N VAL A 86 1.80 6.39 -17.23
CA VAL A 86 2.10 5.02 -17.65
C VAL A 86 3.06 4.35 -16.68
N PHE A 87 4.23 4.93 -16.46
CA PHE A 87 5.27 4.29 -15.63
C PHE A 87 4.85 4.15 -14.16
N LEU A 88 4.29 5.19 -13.56
CA LEU A 88 3.85 5.15 -12.18
C LEU A 88 2.67 4.20 -11.96
N THR A 89 1.79 4.04 -12.97
CA THR A 89 0.71 3.05 -12.91
C THR A 89 1.23 1.63 -12.98
N LEU A 90 2.23 1.36 -13.80
CA LEU A 90 2.88 0.03 -13.87
C LEU A 90 3.52 -0.33 -12.52
N ILE A 91 4.25 0.60 -11.90
CA ILE A 91 4.81 0.41 -10.56
C ILE A 91 3.68 0.14 -9.54
N GLY A 92 2.62 0.95 -9.56
CA GLY A 92 1.45 0.77 -8.70
C GLY A 92 0.72 -0.57 -8.90
N GLY A 93 0.70 -1.10 -10.11
CA GLY A 93 0.17 -2.43 -10.43
C GLY A 93 0.98 -3.57 -9.82
N ILE A 94 2.30 -3.42 -9.75
CA ILE A 94 3.20 -4.42 -9.16
C ILE A 94 3.05 -4.45 -7.62
N PHE A 95 3.05 -3.30 -6.95
CA PHE A 95 3.14 -3.23 -5.48
C PHE A 95 1.81 -3.04 -4.77
N ASN A 96 0.85 -2.39 -5.39
CA ASN A 96 -0.40 -1.99 -4.75
C ASN A 96 -1.61 -2.74 -5.32
N ASN A 97 -1.47 -4.07 -5.45
CA ASN A 97 -2.58 -4.93 -5.80
C ASN A 97 -3.12 -5.60 -4.54
N ASN A 98 -4.29 -5.16 -4.07
CA ASN A 98 -4.92 -5.64 -2.83
C ASN A 98 -5.93 -6.78 -3.09
N LEU A 99 -5.71 -7.62 -4.11
CA LEU A 99 -6.59 -8.76 -4.38
C LEU A 99 -6.59 -9.76 -3.22
N LEU A 100 -5.40 -10.17 -2.80
CA LEU A 100 -5.19 -11.16 -1.75
C LEU A 100 -4.77 -10.44 -0.46
N ASN A 101 -5.74 -9.78 0.17
CA ASN A 101 -5.50 -9.13 1.45
C ASN A 101 -5.73 -10.11 2.59
N GLY A 102 -4.65 -10.50 3.28
CA GLY A 102 -4.68 -11.32 4.49
C GLY A 102 -5.04 -10.55 5.76
N GLY A 103 -5.78 -9.44 5.66
CA GLY A 103 -6.18 -8.64 6.83
C GLY A 103 -7.18 -9.33 7.74
N GLN A 104 -7.37 -8.76 8.95
CA GLN A 104 -8.30 -9.28 9.95
C GLN A 104 -9.73 -9.44 9.41
N ASP A 105 -10.19 -8.51 8.56
CA ASP A 105 -11.53 -8.56 7.95
C ASP A 105 -11.72 -9.84 7.13
N ALA A 106 -10.71 -10.24 6.37
CA ALA A 106 -10.74 -11.45 5.56
C ALA A 106 -10.70 -12.72 6.42
N TYR A 107 -9.91 -12.71 7.49
CA TYR A 107 -9.86 -13.79 8.47
C TYR A 107 -11.22 -14.01 9.12
N TYR A 108 -11.85 -12.94 9.63
CA TYR A 108 -13.18 -13.03 10.23
C TYR A 108 -14.23 -13.53 9.22
N ALA A 109 -14.23 -12.99 8.01
CA ALA A 109 -15.22 -13.34 7.00
C ALA A 109 -15.07 -14.79 6.50
N VAL A 110 -13.86 -15.19 6.09
CA VAL A 110 -13.64 -16.48 5.39
C VAL A 110 -13.41 -17.63 6.37
N ILE A 111 -12.70 -17.38 7.48
CA ILE A 111 -12.34 -18.44 8.44
C ILE A 111 -13.39 -18.58 9.53
N LEU A 112 -13.71 -17.50 10.24
CA LEU A 112 -14.64 -17.56 11.38
C LEU A 112 -16.10 -17.64 10.94
N LEU A 113 -16.54 -16.77 10.03
CA LEU A 113 -17.92 -16.74 9.55
C LEU A 113 -18.16 -17.75 8.39
N ARG A 114 -17.12 -18.45 7.93
CA ARG A 114 -17.18 -19.46 6.85
C ARG A 114 -17.89 -18.96 5.58
N MET A 115 -17.75 -17.67 5.27
CA MET A 115 -18.27 -17.09 4.03
C MET A 115 -17.62 -17.74 2.82
N ASP A 116 -18.32 -17.73 1.67
CA ASP A 116 -17.74 -18.17 0.40
C ASP A 116 -16.57 -17.27 0.02
N ALA A 117 -15.35 -17.84 0.06
CA ALA A 117 -14.10 -17.16 -0.21
C ALA A 117 -14.08 -16.47 -1.59
N ARG A 118 -14.68 -17.07 -2.62
CA ARG A 118 -14.78 -16.49 -3.95
C ARG A 118 -15.66 -15.24 -3.96
N ARG A 119 -16.85 -15.33 -3.39
CA ARG A 119 -17.79 -14.19 -3.32
C ARG A 119 -17.21 -13.05 -2.50
N TYR A 120 -16.62 -13.38 -1.35
CA TYR A 120 -15.95 -12.40 -0.51
C TYR A 120 -14.85 -11.68 -1.27
N THR A 121 -13.91 -12.41 -1.89
CA THR A 121 -12.78 -11.80 -2.60
C THR A 121 -13.23 -10.92 -3.76
N LEU A 122 -14.16 -11.41 -4.58
CA LEU A 122 -14.64 -10.66 -5.74
C LEU A 122 -15.41 -9.39 -5.32
N SER A 123 -16.21 -9.45 -4.26
CA SER A 123 -16.92 -8.26 -3.75
C SER A 123 -15.95 -7.26 -3.11
N ALA A 124 -14.97 -7.72 -2.33
CA ALA A 124 -13.95 -6.89 -1.71
C ALA A 124 -13.09 -6.19 -2.76
N TYR A 125 -12.63 -6.95 -3.75
CA TYR A 125 -11.80 -6.42 -4.82
C TYR A 125 -12.57 -5.50 -5.76
N GLY A 126 -13.83 -5.83 -6.08
CA GLY A 126 -14.72 -4.96 -6.86
C GLY A 126 -14.94 -3.61 -6.18
N TYR A 127 -15.20 -3.61 -4.86
CA TYR A 127 -15.30 -2.37 -4.08
C TYR A 127 -13.99 -1.57 -4.09
N TYR A 128 -12.86 -2.25 -3.93
CA TYR A 128 -11.54 -1.62 -4.00
C TYR A 128 -11.26 -0.98 -5.37
N LEU A 129 -11.62 -1.66 -6.48
CA LEU A 129 -11.48 -1.12 -7.83
C LEU A 129 -12.38 0.09 -8.06
N LEU A 130 -13.65 0.02 -7.65
CA LEU A 130 -14.59 1.14 -7.74
C LEU A 130 -14.07 2.36 -6.98
N LYS A 131 -13.62 2.16 -5.75
CA LYS A 131 -13.01 3.19 -4.93
C LYS A 131 -11.74 3.78 -5.58
N THR A 132 -10.94 2.93 -6.23
CA THR A 132 -9.73 3.36 -6.94
C THR A 132 -10.10 4.15 -8.18
N ALA A 133 -11.08 3.71 -8.97
CA ALA A 133 -11.54 4.40 -10.17
C ALA A 133 -12.08 5.79 -9.85
N VAL A 134 -13.01 5.90 -8.89
CA VAL A 134 -13.60 7.18 -8.46
C VAL A 134 -12.53 8.12 -7.91
N GLY A 135 -11.63 7.61 -7.06
CA GLY A 135 -10.56 8.41 -6.46
C GLY A 135 -9.56 8.94 -7.50
N PHE A 136 -9.15 8.12 -8.48
CA PHE A 136 -8.26 8.58 -9.56
C PHE A 136 -8.96 9.46 -10.57
N LEU A 137 -10.25 9.24 -10.85
CA LEU A 137 -11.03 10.13 -11.70
C LEU A 137 -11.09 11.54 -11.10
N ALA A 138 -11.47 11.65 -9.82
CA ALA A 138 -11.52 12.93 -9.14
C ALA A 138 -10.14 13.60 -9.08
N ALA A 139 -9.08 12.84 -8.76
CA ALA A 139 -7.72 13.35 -8.71
C ALA A 139 -7.22 13.80 -10.10
N ALA A 140 -7.50 13.04 -11.17
CA ALA A 140 -7.13 13.41 -12.53
C ALA A 140 -7.87 14.66 -13.02
N LEU A 141 -9.15 14.83 -12.65
CA LEU A 141 -9.91 16.04 -12.98
C LEU A 141 -9.39 17.25 -12.19
N LEU A 142 -9.14 17.11 -10.89
CA LEU A 142 -8.69 18.23 -10.07
C LEU A 142 -7.21 18.59 -10.36
N VAL A 143 -6.31 17.62 -10.33
CA VAL A 143 -4.89 17.90 -10.56
C VAL A 143 -4.56 17.96 -12.05
N GLY A 144 -4.97 16.95 -12.82
CA GLY A 144 -4.64 16.85 -14.24
C GLY A 144 -5.31 17.96 -15.05
N ARG A 145 -6.62 18.16 -14.91
CA ARG A 145 -7.35 19.13 -15.72
C ARG A 145 -7.20 20.58 -15.21
N LEU A 146 -7.41 20.82 -13.90
CA LEU A 146 -7.43 22.19 -13.36
C LEU A 146 -6.02 22.74 -13.14
N ILE A 147 -5.09 21.95 -12.60
CA ILE A 147 -3.73 22.42 -12.28
C ILE A 147 -2.81 22.28 -13.49
N LEU A 148 -2.74 21.08 -14.07
CA LEU A 148 -1.80 20.75 -15.15
C LEU A 148 -2.39 21.01 -16.55
N ARG A 149 -3.64 21.45 -16.68
CA ARG A 149 -4.33 21.80 -17.93
C ARG A 149 -4.30 20.70 -19.00
N GLN A 150 -4.29 19.43 -18.59
CA GLN A 150 -4.26 18.29 -19.50
C GLN A 150 -5.57 18.10 -20.28
N GLY A 151 -5.52 17.37 -21.39
CA GLY A 151 -6.69 17.02 -22.18
C GLY A 151 -7.71 16.19 -21.38
N LEU A 152 -9.00 16.48 -21.53
CA LEU A 152 -10.07 15.78 -20.83
C LEU A 152 -10.05 14.26 -21.09
N ALA A 153 -9.75 13.86 -22.35
CA ALA A 153 -9.65 12.45 -22.73
C ALA A 153 -8.63 11.70 -21.87
N LEU A 154 -7.44 12.26 -21.65
CA LEU A 154 -6.40 11.64 -20.85
C LEU A 154 -6.78 11.56 -19.37
N CYS A 155 -7.47 12.59 -18.84
CA CYS A 155 -8.00 12.57 -17.47
C CYS A 155 -9.04 11.46 -17.28
N LEU A 156 -9.94 11.25 -18.25
CA LEU A 156 -10.95 10.20 -18.22
C LEU A 156 -10.34 8.79 -18.42
N LEU A 157 -9.25 8.67 -19.17
CA LEU A 157 -8.54 7.40 -19.37
C LEU A 157 -7.69 7.01 -18.17
N THR A 158 -7.34 7.94 -17.28
CA THR A 158 -6.53 7.65 -16.08
C THR A 158 -7.10 6.51 -15.23
N PRO A 159 -8.38 6.51 -14.80
CA PRO A 159 -8.94 5.40 -14.04
C PRO A 159 -8.99 4.09 -14.84
N VAL A 160 -9.19 4.15 -16.16
CA VAL A 160 -9.21 2.97 -17.03
C VAL A 160 -7.82 2.31 -17.05
N LEU A 161 -6.77 3.10 -17.23
CA LEU A 161 -5.39 2.62 -17.20
C LEU A 161 -5.07 1.99 -15.82
N VAL A 162 -5.35 2.71 -14.73
CA VAL A 162 -5.05 2.24 -13.37
C VAL A 162 -5.81 0.96 -13.04
N CYS A 163 -7.11 0.91 -13.30
CA CYS A 163 -7.92 -0.29 -13.02
C CYS A 163 -7.57 -1.45 -13.95
N GLY A 164 -7.28 -1.17 -15.22
CA GLY A 164 -6.84 -2.17 -16.19
C GLY A 164 -5.55 -2.86 -15.77
N VAL A 165 -4.52 -2.09 -15.40
CA VAL A 165 -3.23 -2.63 -14.91
C VAL A 165 -3.43 -3.40 -13.61
N LYS A 166 -4.27 -2.94 -12.67
CA LYS A 166 -4.58 -3.66 -11.44
C LYS A 166 -5.30 -4.99 -11.69
N LEU A 167 -6.28 -5.01 -12.57
CA LEU A 167 -6.98 -6.23 -12.95
C LEU A 167 -6.05 -7.23 -13.64
N LEU A 168 -5.20 -6.75 -14.54
CA LEU A 168 -4.17 -7.58 -15.19
C LEU A 168 -3.21 -8.18 -14.16
N SER A 169 -2.68 -7.36 -13.26
CA SER A 169 -1.78 -7.79 -12.19
C SER A 169 -2.45 -8.83 -11.28
N ALA A 170 -3.72 -8.61 -10.91
CA ALA A 170 -4.51 -9.54 -10.11
C ALA A 170 -4.71 -10.90 -10.82
N GLY A 171 -5.02 -10.87 -12.11
CA GLY A 171 -5.15 -12.09 -12.93
C GLY A 171 -3.84 -12.86 -13.03
N LEU A 172 -2.71 -12.16 -13.21
CA LEU A 172 -1.38 -12.75 -13.24
C LEU A 172 -0.98 -13.36 -11.89
N GLU A 173 -1.29 -12.70 -10.78
CA GLU A 173 -1.04 -13.18 -9.42
C GLU A 173 -1.78 -14.51 -9.15
N LEU A 174 -3.08 -14.58 -9.49
CA LEU A 174 -3.85 -15.82 -9.36
C LEU A 174 -3.37 -16.92 -10.31
N ARG A 175 -3.00 -16.58 -11.55
CA ARG A 175 -2.44 -17.53 -12.51
C ARG A 175 -1.12 -18.09 -12.00
N HIS A 176 -0.28 -17.28 -11.41
CA HIS A 176 0.98 -17.71 -10.80
C HIS A 176 0.72 -18.66 -9.63
N PHE A 177 -0.19 -18.31 -8.72
CA PHE A 177 -0.60 -19.17 -7.61
C PHE A 177 -1.20 -20.49 -8.11
N HIS A 178 -2.02 -20.47 -9.16
CA HIS A 178 -2.61 -21.68 -9.73
C HIS A 178 -1.53 -22.66 -10.24
N ARG A 179 -0.44 -22.14 -10.81
CA ARG A 179 0.64 -22.96 -11.37
C ARG A 179 1.63 -23.47 -10.33
N ARG A 180 1.93 -22.66 -9.32
CA ARG A 180 3.03 -22.94 -8.38
C ARG A 180 2.60 -23.16 -6.95
N SER A 181 1.33 -22.88 -6.61
CA SER A 181 0.78 -22.89 -5.24
C SER A 181 1.56 -22.02 -4.24
N ILE A 182 2.34 -21.05 -4.74
CA ILE A 182 3.14 -20.09 -3.97
C ILE A 182 2.69 -18.69 -4.36
N LEU A 183 2.56 -17.80 -3.37
CA LEU A 183 2.24 -16.39 -3.64
C LEU A 183 3.49 -15.67 -4.16
N PRO A 184 3.34 -14.76 -5.15
CA PRO A 184 4.50 -14.01 -5.69
C PRO A 184 5.27 -13.22 -4.63
N ARG A 185 4.60 -12.83 -3.53
CA ARG A 185 5.22 -12.12 -2.41
C ARG A 185 6.18 -12.97 -1.59
N ASP A 186 5.97 -14.29 -1.56
CA ASP A 186 6.77 -15.25 -0.80
C ASP A 186 7.99 -15.75 -1.59
N GLU A 187 8.05 -15.46 -2.88
CA GLU A 187 9.18 -15.84 -3.74
C GLU A 187 10.33 -14.82 -3.68
N LYS A 188 11.57 -15.31 -3.80
CA LYS A 188 12.79 -14.49 -4.00
C LYS A 188 12.70 -13.55 -5.22
N ARG A 189 11.79 -13.83 -6.17
CA ARG A 189 11.48 -12.96 -7.32
C ARG A 189 10.92 -11.60 -6.94
N PHE A 190 10.39 -11.43 -5.72
CA PHE A 190 9.97 -10.11 -5.25
C PHE A 190 11.12 -9.10 -5.28
N SER A 191 12.35 -9.55 -5.01
CA SER A 191 13.55 -8.70 -5.13
C SER A 191 13.81 -8.25 -6.59
N LEU A 192 13.56 -9.11 -7.59
CA LEU A 192 13.67 -8.73 -9.01
C LEU A 192 12.60 -7.72 -9.42
N LEU A 193 11.36 -7.88 -8.93
CA LEU A 193 10.29 -6.92 -9.16
C LEU A 193 10.59 -5.57 -8.50
N GLN A 194 11.22 -5.56 -7.33
CA GLN A 194 11.71 -4.33 -6.70
C GLN A 194 12.76 -3.64 -7.56
N GLY A 195 13.74 -4.39 -8.09
CA GLY A 195 14.73 -3.87 -9.02
C GLY A 195 14.09 -3.30 -10.30
N ALA A 196 13.14 -4.03 -10.89
CA ALA A 196 12.39 -3.55 -12.04
C ALA A 196 11.61 -2.26 -11.76
N SER A 197 11.07 -2.09 -10.56
CA SER A 197 10.36 -0.85 -10.19
C SER A 197 11.29 0.36 -10.07
N VAL A 198 12.52 0.15 -9.62
CA VAL A 198 13.54 1.22 -9.60
C VAL A 198 13.89 1.64 -11.04
N LEU A 199 14.04 0.68 -11.95
CA LEU A 199 14.25 0.96 -13.37
C LEU A 199 13.05 1.70 -13.99
N LEU A 200 11.81 1.28 -13.68
CA LEU A 200 10.61 1.98 -14.13
C LEU A 200 10.52 3.39 -13.57
N LEU A 201 10.93 3.60 -12.31
CA LEU A 201 10.97 4.93 -11.70
C LEU A 201 12.03 5.81 -12.38
N ALA A 202 13.19 5.26 -12.65
CA ALA A 202 14.22 5.94 -13.42
C ALA A 202 13.72 6.28 -14.84
N ALA A 203 13.06 5.35 -15.52
CA ALA A 203 12.45 5.58 -16.83
C ALA A 203 11.31 6.61 -16.80
N ALA A 204 10.61 6.75 -15.67
CA ALA A 204 9.57 7.77 -15.50
C ALA A 204 10.14 9.19 -15.45
N TYR A 205 11.28 9.39 -14.77
CA TYR A 205 11.78 10.74 -14.49
C TYR A 205 13.03 11.12 -15.26
N LEU A 206 13.99 10.20 -15.50
CA LEU A 206 15.27 10.54 -16.15
C LEU A 206 15.12 11.04 -17.59
N PRO A 207 14.37 10.39 -18.50
CA PRO A 207 14.26 10.87 -19.88
C PRO A 207 13.63 12.26 -19.99
N PRO A 208 12.53 12.59 -19.28
CA PRO A 208 11.98 13.94 -19.31
C PRO A 208 12.91 14.99 -18.71
N LEU A 209 13.62 14.65 -17.62
CA LEU A 209 14.48 15.60 -16.92
C LEU A 209 15.81 15.86 -17.61
N LEU A 210 16.44 14.81 -18.14
CA LEU A 210 17.77 14.91 -18.73
C LEU A 210 17.71 15.21 -20.25
N LEU A 211 16.80 14.56 -20.97
CA LEU A 211 16.74 14.59 -22.42
C LEU A 211 15.58 15.44 -22.96
N ASN A 212 14.74 15.98 -22.07
CA ASN A 212 13.48 16.66 -22.42
C ASN A 212 12.59 15.84 -23.37
N ARG A 213 12.58 14.50 -23.19
CA ARG A 213 11.81 13.56 -24.02
C ARG A 213 10.77 12.85 -23.17
N ALA A 214 9.54 12.79 -23.66
CA ALA A 214 8.43 12.03 -23.08
C ALA A 214 7.91 11.01 -24.11
N LEU A 215 7.10 10.05 -23.63
CA LEU A 215 6.34 9.17 -24.53
C LEU A 215 5.37 10.00 -25.38
N PRO A 216 5.32 9.77 -26.70
CA PRO A 216 4.34 10.44 -27.54
C PRO A 216 2.92 10.06 -27.11
N SER A 217 1.98 10.99 -27.28
CA SER A 217 0.57 10.79 -26.89
C SER A 217 -0.04 9.52 -27.49
N ALA A 218 0.30 9.20 -28.75
CA ALA A 218 -0.13 7.95 -29.40
C ALA A 218 0.27 6.70 -28.65
N ALA A 219 1.52 6.66 -28.14
CA ALA A 219 2.01 5.52 -27.33
C ALA A 219 1.28 5.43 -25.99
N VAL A 220 0.97 6.56 -25.34
CA VAL A 220 0.19 6.60 -24.11
C VAL A 220 -1.23 6.02 -24.33
N TYR A 221 -1.91 6.41 -25.38
CA TYR A 221 -3.22 5.86 -25.74
C TYR A 221 -3.16 4.37 -26.09
N ALA A 222 -2.11 3.92 -26.79
CA ALA A 222 -1.90 2.51 -27.09
C ALA A 222 -1.72 1.68 -25.79
N VAL A 223 -0.94 2.19 -24.83
CA VAL A 223 -0.77 1.55 -23.51
C VAL A 223 -2.09 1.52 -22.73
N CYS A 224 -2.89 2.57 -22.79
CA CYS A 224 -4.24 2.58 -22.20
C CYS A 224 -5.13 1.48 -22.80
N GLY A 225 -5.10 1.31 -24.12
CA GLY A 225 -5.83 0.24 -24.81
C GLY A 225 -5.36 -1.15 -24.40
N LEU A 226 -4.05 -1.37 -24.35
CA LEU A 226 -3.47 -2.64 -23.89
C LEU A 226 -3.80 -2.93 -22.41
N ALA A 227 -3.78 -1.92 -21.55
CA ALA A 227 -4.17 -2.05 -20.16
C ALA A 227 -5.65 -2.39 -20.00
N ALA A 228 -6.52 -1.79 -20.81
CA ALA A 228 -7.95 -2.11 -20.83
C ALA A 228 -8.18 -3.57 -21.28
N ALA A 229 -7.56 -4.00 -22.39
CA ALA A 229 -7.65 -5.37 -22.87
C ALA A 229 -7.09 -6.38 -21.87
N GLY A 230 -5.92 -6.09 -21.29
CA GLY A 230 -5.31 -6.90 -20.22
C GLY A 230 -6.19 -6.93 -18.96
N GLY A 231 -6.83 -5.82 -18.63
CA GLY A 231 -7.79 -5.73 -17.54
C GLY A 231 -9.02 -6.62 -17.73
N VAL A 232 -9.59 -6.65 -18.95
CA VAL A 232 -10.70 -7.54 -19.31
C VAL A 232 -10.26 -9.01 -19.17
N TRP A 233 -9.08 -9.36 -19.67
CA TRP A 233 -8.53 -10.70 -19.49
C TRP A 233 -8.35 -11.05 -18.01
N GLY A 234 -7.77 -10.13 -17.21
CA GLY A 234 -7.59 -10.31 -15.78
C GLY A 234 -8.93 -10.51 -15.06
N ALA A 235 -9.94 -9.68 -15.36
CA ALA A 235 -11.29 -9.81 -14.79
C ALA A 235 -11.92 -11.16 -15.15
N ALA A 236 -11.84 -11.60 -16.42
CA ALA A 236 -12.33 -12.88 -16.85
C ALA A 236 -11.64 -14.04 -16.10
N TYR A 237 -10.33 -13.94 -15.87
CA TYR A 237 -9.57 -14.92 -15.11
C TYR A 237 -10.01 -14.96 -13.64
N LEU A 238 -10.16 -13.80 -12.98
CA LEU A 238 -10.67 -13.69 -11.62
C LEU A 238 -12.05 -14.36 -11.48
N LEU A 239 -12.96 -14.09 -12.41
CA LEU A 239 -14.31 -14.64 -12.40
C LEU A 239 -14.33 -16.17 -12.59
N ARG A 240 -13.42 -16.72 -13.38
CA ARG A 240 -13.33 -18.17 -13.65
C ARG A 240 -12.58 -18.95 -12.58
N PHE A 241 -11.73 -18.28 -11.80
CA PHE A 241 -10.90 -18.95 -10.81
C PHE A 241 -11.74 -19.52 -9.65
N SER A 242 -11.54 -20.79 -9.31
CA SER A 242 -12.29 -21.51 -8.25
C SER A 242 -11.48 -21.73 -6.97
N GLY A 243 -10.17 -21.53 -7.01
CA GLY A 243 -9.23 -21.90 -5.96
C GLY A 243 -9.11 -20.91 -4.79
N TYR A 244 -9.99 -19.92 -4.63
CA TYR A 244 -9.89 -18.89 -3.60
C TYR A 244 -9.75 -19.43 -2.17
N ARG A 245 -10.49 -20.49 -1.83
CA ARG A 245 -10.40 -21.10 -0.50
C ARG A 245 -9.01 -21.69 -0.21
N ARG A 246 -8.32 -22.22 -1.25
CA ARG A 246 -6.95 -22.71 -1.13
C ARG A 246 -5.97 -21.57 -0.88
N VAL A 247 -6.17 -20.43 -1.56
CA VAL A 247 -5.39 -19.21 -1.36
C VAL A 247 -5.50 -18.72 0.08
N TYR A 248 -6.70 -18.63 0.63
CA TYR A 248 -6.90 -18.19 2.01
C TYR A 248 -6.34 -19.16 3.04
N ARG A 249 -6.38 -20.47 2.80
CA ARG A 249 -5.69 -21.43 3.67
C ARG A 249 -4.19 -21.22 3.68
N HIS A 250 -3.60 -20.82 2.55
CA HIS A 250 -2.18 -20.52 2.47
C HIS A 250 -1.84 -19.18 3.14
N LEU A 251 -2.70 -18.17 2.98
CA LEU A 251 -2.52 -16.85 3.63
C LEU A 251 -2.68 -16.90 5.15
N PHE A 252 -3.59 -17.74 5.66
CA PHE A 252 -3.88 -17.88 7.08
C PHE A 252 -3.25 -19.15 7.65
N THR A 253 -1.95 -19.29 7.48
CA THR A 253 -1.14 -20.26 8.23
C THR A 253 -1.16 -19.92 9.72
N ALA A 254 -0.83 -20.88 10.58
CA ALA A 254 -0.81 -20.68 12.02
C ALA A 254 0.05 -19.45 12.44
N ASP A 255 1.18 -19.26 11.78
CA ASP A 255 2.08 -18.13 12.03
C ASP A 255 1.46 -16.79 11.63
N ALA A 256 0.79 -16.73 10.48
CA ALA A 256 0.11 -15.52 10.02
C ALA A 256 -1.10 -15.16 10.92
N VAL A 257 -1.80 -16.17 11.43
CA VAL A 257 -2.93 -15.98 12.38
C VAL A 257 -2.43 -15.48 13.73
N SER A 258 -1.30 -15.99 14.22
CA SER A 258 -0.68 -15.51 15.45
C SER A 258 -0.26 -14.03 15.37
N LEU A 259 0.18 -13.57 14.19
CA LEU A 259 0.49 -12.16 13.93
C LEU A 259 -0.75 -11.25 13.88
N LEU A 260 -1.90 -11.79 13.49
CA LEU A 260 -3.16 -11.06 13.46
C LEU A 260 -3.85 -10.99 14.84
N SER A 261 -3.64 -11.98 15.69
CA SER A 261 -4.03 -11.95 17.11
C SER A 261 -3.04 -11.06 17.88
N GLY A 262 -3.52 -10.34 18.90
CA GLY A 262 -2.66 -9.47 19.71
C GLY A 262 -1.43 -10.18 20.30
N ASP A 263 -1.46 -11.50 20.44
CA ASP A 263 -0.36 -12.35 20.88
C ASP A 263 0.80 -12.37 19.87
N GLY A 264 0.51 -12.28 18.58
CA GLY A 264 1.54 -12.23 17.54
C GLY A 264 2.35 -10.92 17.54
N LEU A 265 1.72 -9.80 17.88
CA LEU A 265 2.45 -8.55 18.09
C LEU A 265 3.38 -8.63 19.31
N GLN A 266 2.95 -9.32 20.37
CA GLN A 266 3.78 -9.56 21.54
C GLN A 266 4.90 -10.56 21.24
N ALA A 267 4.64 -11.61 20.47
CA ALA A 267 5.65 -12.57 20.03
C ALA A 267 6.70 -11.89 19.11
N ALA A 268 6.26 -11.10 18.12
CA ALA A 268 7.16 -10.31 17.27
C ALA A 268 7.95 -9.26 18.07
N ALA A 269 7.33 -8.63 19.08
CA ALA A 269 8.02 -7.73 19.98
C ALA A 269 9.07 -8.46 20.84
N ARG A 270 8.77 -9.68 21.33
CA ARG A 270 9.71 -10.51 22.08
C ARG A 270 10.88 -10.99 21.21
N GLU A 271 10.59 -11.41 19.96
CA GLU A 271 11.62 -11.80 19.00
C GLU A 271 12.53 -10.62 18.63
N THR A 272 11.95 -9.45 18.38
CA THR A 272 12.69 -8.21 18.16
C THR A 272 13.54 -7.87 19.38
N GLN A 273 12.97 -8.00 20.58
CA GLN A 273 13.67 -7.75 21.84
C GLN A 273 14.80 -8.76 22.07
N ALA A 274 14.60 -10.05 21.76
CA ALA A 274 15.64 -11.07 21.81
C ALA A 274 16.76 -10.80 20.80
N GLN A 275 16.43 -10.40 19.57
CA GLN A 275 17.41 -9.96 18.58
C GLN A 275 18.16 -8.69 19.01
N TYR A 276 17.51 -7.77 19.69
CA TYR A 276 18.16 -6.60 20.30
C TYR A 276 19.10 -7.03 21.42
N GLN A 277 18.66 -7.94 22.30
CA GLN A 277 19.49 -8.44 23.39
C GLN A 277 20.74 -9.20 22.88
N SER A 278 20.61 -9.98 21.81
CA SER A 278 21.76 -10.68 21.20
C SER A 278 22.80 -9.73 20.56
N LYS A 279 22.39 -8.50 20.25
CA LYS A 279 23.28 -7.45 19.71
C LYS A 279 23.92 -6.57 20.79
N LEU A 280 23.51 -6.74 22.04
CA LEU A 280 24.12 -6.03 23.16
C LEU A 280 25.49 -6.63 23.44
N THR A 281 26.50 -5.79 23.63
CA THR A 281 27.82 -6.21 24.07
C THR A 281 27.77 -6.54 25.56
N LEU A 282 28.02 -7.79 25.90
CA LEU A 282 28.08 -8.26 27.29
C LEU A 282 29.46 -8.03 27.97
N ASP A 283 30.41 -7.42 27.24
CA ASP A 283 31.73 -7.13 27.79
C ASP A 283 31.63 -6.15 28.97
N ALA A 284 31.80 -6.67 30.13
CA ALA A 284 32.16 -5.93 31.32
C ALA A 284 33.58 -5.38 31.11
N GLY A 285 33.67 -4.24 30.41
CA GLY A 285 34.97 -3.58 30.21
C GLY A 285 35.59 -3.16 31.55
N PRO A 286 36.91 -2.77 31.55
CA PRO A 286 37.65 -2.46 32.72
C PRO A 286 36.92 -1.42 33.58
N ASP A 287 37.10 -1.51 34.86
CA ASP A 287 36.45 -0.68 35.88
C ASP A 287 36.50 0.81 35.50
N SER A 288 35.34 1.38 35.33
CA SER A 288 35.24 2.81 35.10
C SER A 288 35.53 3.58 36.39
N ARG A 289 36.41 4.55 36.34
CA ARG A 289 36.70 5.48 37.46
C ARG A 289 35.52 6.42 37.77
N LYS A 290 34.45 6.38 36.99
CA LYS A 290 33.26 7.21 37.16
C LYS A 290 32.29 6.59 38.15
N THR A 291 31.59 7.42 38.91
CA THR A 291 30.58 7.01 39.91
C THR A 291 29.20 7.60 39.56
N GLY A 292 28.13 7.01 40.11
CA GLY A 292 26.77 7.50 39.95
C GLY A 292 26.25 7.49 38.52
N CYS A 293 25.51 8.51 38.12
CA CYS A 293 24.87 8.64 36.80
C CYS A 293 25.86 8.62 35.62
N ALA A 294 27.08 9.13 35.82
CA ALA A 294 28.12 9.12 34.81
C ALA A 294 28.62 7.70 34.51
N ARG A 295 28.72 6.84 35.51
CA ARG A 295 29.04 5.42 35.34
C ARG A 295 27.90 4.68 34.60
N PHE A 296 26.65 4.96 34.99
CA PHE A 296 25.50 4.36 34.34
C PHE A 296 25.43 4.72 32.87
N ASN A 297 25.60 6.00 32.51
CA ASN A 297 25.60 6.45 31.13
C ASN A 297 26.73 5.82 30.31
N GLU A 298 27.93 5.68 30.89
CA GLU A 298 29.05 5.02 30.22
C GLU A 298 28.74 3.54 29.93
N LEU A 299 28.22 2.83 30.91
CA LEU A 299 27.84 1.42 30.76
C LEU A 299 26.71 1.27 29.74
N PHE A 300 25.72 2.16 29.76
CA PHE A 300 24.62 2.19 28.80
C PHE A 300 25.13 2.41 27.36
N VAL A 301 26.00 3.38 27.16
CA VAL A 301 26.58 3.67 25.83
C VAL A 301 27.43 2.50 25.35
N ARG A 302 28.29 1.92 26.19
CA ARG A 302 29.10 0.76 25.84
C ARG A 302 28.25 -0.45 25.46
N ARG A 303 27.24 -0.76 26.27
CA ARG A 303 26.32 -1.87 26.02
C ARG A 303 25.55 -1.71 24.72
N ASN A 304 25.12 -0.50 24.43
CA ASN A 304 24.30 -0.19 23.24
C ASN A 304 25.13 0.34 22.06
N TYR A 305 26.45 0.36 22.14
CA TYR A 305 27.33 0.97 21.14
C TYR A 305 27.05 0.47 19.71
N ARG A 306 26.90 -0.83 19.53
CA ARG A 306 26.62 -1.44 18.22
C ARG A 306 25.25 -1.04 17.67
N LEU A 307 24.27 -0.84 18.54
CA LEU A 307 22.91 -0.42 18.16
C LEU A 307 22.88 1.06 17.79
N LEU A 308 23.63 1.90 18.49
CA LEU A 308 23.65 3.34 18.28
C LEU A 308 24.53 3.76 17.09
N MET A 309 25.72 3.16 16.97
CA MET A 309 26.71 3.62 15.98
C MET A 309 26.48 3.12 14.57
N ARG A 310 25.88 1.92 14.36
CA ARG A 310 25.59 1.43 13.02
C ARG A 310 24.55 2.28 12.27
N PRO A 311 23.37 2.62 12.85
CA PRO A 311 22.43 3.51 12.24
C PRO A 311 22.99 4.92 12.03
N ALA A 312 23.70 5.47 13.04
CA ALA A 312 24.31 6.79 12.98
C ALA A 312 25.32 6.93 11.83
N ARG A 313 26.19 5.92 11.64
CA ARG A 313 27.11 5.88 10.48
C ARG A 313 26.39 5.82 9.15
N ARG A 314 25.31 5.01 9.03
CA ARG A 314 24.53 4.93 7.80
C ARG A 314 23.84 6.25 7.48
N THR A 315 23.22 6.89 8.45
CA THR A 315 22.59 8.20 8.25
C THR A 315 23.61 9.28 7.92
N ALA A 316 24.79 9.28 8.53
CA ALA A 316 25.87 10.22 8.22
C ALA A 316 26.39 10.02 6.78
N VAL A 317 26.57 8.78 6.31
CA VAL A 317 26.98 8.49 4.94
C VAL A 317 25.91 8.92 3.93
N ILE A 318 24.64 8.64 4.20
CA ILE A 318 23.53 9.04 3.32
C ILE A 318 23.41 10.58 3.28
N ALA A 319 23.50 11.24 4.43
CA ALA A 319 23.45 12.70 4.50
C ALA A 319 24.67 13.34 3.80
N GLY A 320 25.87 12.79 3.97
CA GLY A 320 27.07 13.24 3.27
C GLY A 320 26.98 13.07 1.76
N ALA A 321 26.44 11.95 1.30
CA ALA A 321 26.21 11.70 -0.14
C ALA A 321 25.10 12.55 -0.76
N ALA A 322 24.18 13.06 0.06
CA ALA A 322 23.12 13.97 -0.40
C ALA A 322 23.54 15.45 -0.44
N LEU A 323 24.66 15.80 0.23
CA LEU A 323 25.23 17.15 0.29
C LEU A 323 26.43 17.35 -0.66
N ALA A 324 27.01 16.26 -1.16
CA ALA A 324 28.05 16.27 -2.18
C ALA A 324 27.46 16.25 -3.60
#